data_bed9cdcc7592518b7d91917325688a18
#
_entry.id   bed9cdcc7592518b7d91917325688a18
#
_cell.length_a   1.000
_cell.length_b   1.000
_cell.length_c   1.000
_cell.angle_alpha   90.00
_cell.angle_beta   90.00
_cell.angle_gamma   90.00
#
_symmetry.space_group_name_H-M   'P 1'
#
loop_
_entity.id
_entity.type
_entity.pdbx_description
1 polymer ?
#
loop_
_entity_poly.entity_id
_entity_poly.type
_entity_poly.pdbx_seq_one_letter_code
_entity_poly.pdbx_strand_id
1 'polypeptide(L)'
;TLRDSEMPILFVAGATGFAPVKSILEDAFHRGVRRPMWLYWGVRHRHDLYLLELAQHWAREHPNFHLVPVLSHASPEDAWSGRAGLVHEAMLADFPDLSGHEVYVCGSVKMVEAAVPAFIARGLADDACFFDAFVPSGGKQPEPDAGQGRV
;
A
#
# COMPACT_ATOMS: atom_id res chain seq x y z
N THR A 1 -3.49 2.97 13.29
CA THR A 1 -4.21 4.26 13.34
C THR A 1 -3.40 5.35 12.63
N LEU A 2 -4.09 6.13 11.83
CA LEU A 2 -3.47 7.25 11.15
C LEU A 2 -3.23 8.39 12.14
N ARG A 3 -2.07 9.05 12.01
CA ARG A 3 -1.80 10.23 12.79
C ARG A 3 -2.57 11.43 12.21
N ASP A 4 -2.82 12.43 13.03
CA ASP A 4 -3.48 13.66 12.62
C ASP A 4 -2.59 14.44 11.66
N SER A 5 -3.07 14.65 10.44
CA SER A 5 -2.35 15.36 9.40
C SER A 5 -3.31 15.64 8.26
N GLU A 6 -3.02 16.66 7.48
CA GLU A 6 -3.77 16.97 6.26
C GLU A 6 -3.07 16.42 5.01
N MET A 7 -1.89 15.81 5.17
CA MET A 7 -1.11 15.31 4.05
C MET A 7 -1.83 14.15 3.36
N PRO A 8 -1.78 14.09 2.03
CA PRO A 8 -2.25 12.89 1.33
C PRO A 8 -1.49 11.65 1.78
N ILE A 9 -2.19 10.53 1.84
CA ILE A 9 -1.61 9.26 2.26
C ILE A 9 -1.61 8.30 1.09
N LEU A 10 -0.46 7.67 0.87
CA LEU A 10 -0.29 6.63 -0.13
C LEU A 10 -0.04 5.31 0.59
N PHE A 11 -0.93 4.35 0.39
CA PHE A 11 -0.76 2.99 0.90
C PHE A 11 -0.19 2.12 -0.21
N VAL A 12 0.83 1.35 0.11
CA VAL A 12 1.41 0.38 -0.81
C VAL A 12 1.33 -0.98 -0.13
N ALA A 13 0.52 -1.88 -0.66
CA ALA A 13 0.29 -3.19 -0.07
C ALA A 13 0.65 -4.30 -1.05
N GLY A 14 1.33 -5.34 -0.55
CA GLY A 14 1.48 -6.60 -1.26
C GLY A 14 0.30 -7.52 -0.96
N ALA A 15 0.40 -8.79 -1.39
CA ALA A 15 -0.68 -9.75 -1.21
C ALA A 15 -1.07 -9.91 0.27
N THR A 16 -0.09 -10.09 1.15
CA THR A 16 -0.33 -10.25 2.59
C THR A 16 -0.50 -8.92 3.31
N GLY A 17 -0.10 -7.81 2.69
CA GLY A 17 -0.15 -6.48 3.30
C GLY A 17 -1.54 -5.86 3.31
N PHE A 18 -2.50 -6.46 2.62
CA PHE A 18 -3.84 -5.89 2.54
C PHE A 18 -4.56 -5.90 3.90
N ALA A 19 -4.38 -6.95 4.70
CA ALA A 19 -5.09 -7.07 5.98
C ALA A 19 -4.82 -5.90 6.94
N PRO A 20 -3.56 -5.52 7.24
CA PRO A 20 -3.33 -4.34 8.08
C PRO A 20 -3.80 -3.04 7.44
N VAL A 21 -3.66 -2.89 6.11
CA VAL A 21 -4.17 -1.71 5.41
C VAL A 21 -5.69 -1.64 5.51
N LYS A 22 -6.37 -2.78 5.40
CA LYS A 22 -7.82 -2.86 5.56
C LYS A 22 -8.25 -2.30 6.91
N SER A 23 -7.57 -2.69 7.99
CA SER A 23 -7.90 -2.20 9.33
C SER A 23 -7.71 -0.69 9.45
N ILE A 24 -6.62 -0.18 8.89
CA ILE A 24 -6.34 1.26 8.95
C ILE A 24 -7.39 2.04 8.15
N LEU A 25 -7.73 1.56 6.96
CA LEU A 25 -8.70 2.25 6.11
C LEU A 25 -10.10 2.21 6.70
N GLU A 26 -10.52 1.06 7.24
CA GLU A 26 -11.84 0.96 7.88
C GLU A 26 -11.95 1.89 9.07
N ASP A 27 -10.89 2.01 9.88
CA ASP A 27 -10.86 2.97 10.97
C ASP A 27 -10.94 4.41 10.44
N ALA A 28 -10.19 4.72 9.40
CA ALA A 28 -10.20 6.05 8.81
C ALA A 28 -11.58 6.42 8.26
N PHE A 29 -12.24 5.50 7.58
CA PHE A 29 -13.59 5.72 7.06
C PHE A 29 -14.57 5.93 8.20
N HIS A 30 -14.48 5.12 9.25
CA HIS A 30 -15.36 5.25 10.41
C HIS A 30 -15.19 6.60 11.12
N ARG A 31 -13.97 7.10 11.19
CA ARG A 31 -13.69 8.39 11.82
C ARG A 31 -13.94 9.59 10.90
N GLY A 32 -14.33 9.35 9.66
CA GLY A 32 -14.61 10.42 8.71
C GLY A 32 -13.37 11.19 8.25
N VAL A 33 -12.23 10.51 8.13
CA VAL A 33 -11.00 11.13 7.63
C VAL A 33 -11.22 11.62 6.20
N ARG A 34 -10.89 12.87 5.92
CA ARG A 34 -11.15 13.51 4.63
C ARG A 34 -9.93 13.75 3.76
N ARG A 35 -8.74 13.53 4.28
CA ARG A 35 -7.51 13.69 3.50
C ARG A 35 -7.49 12.70 2.34
N PRO A 36 -6.86 13.04 1.20
CA PRO A 36 -6.76 12.09 0.09
C PRO A 36 -6.00 10.83 0.49
N MET A 37 -6.54 9.68 0.11
CA MET A 37 -5.95 8.37 0.41
C MET A 37 -5.94 7.54 -0.87
N TRP A 38 -4.80 6.93 -1.17
CA TRP A 38 -4.60 6.09 -2.34
C TRP A 38 -4.09 4.74 -1.90
N LEU A 39 -4.66 3.67 -2.43
CA LEU A 39 -4.15 2.32 -2.19
C LEU A 39 -3.61 1.74 -3.49
N TYR A 40 -2.29 1.52 -3.52
CA TYR A 40 -1.62 0.75 -4.57
C TYR A 40 -1.45 -0.67 -4.04
N TRP A 41 -2.22 -1.60 -4.60
CA TRP A 41 -2.27 -2.98 -4.12
C TRP A 41 -1.66 -3.89 -5.16
N GLY A 42 -0.45 -4.39 -4.88
CA GLY A 42 0.32 -5.21 -5.80
C GLY A 42 0.20 -6.69 -5.48
N VAL A 43 -0.17 -7.48 -6.48
CA VAL A 43 -0.22 -8.93 -6.40
C VAL A 43 0.30 -9.49 -7.70
N ARG A 44 0.54 -10.81 -7.76
CA ARG A 44 1.03 -11.46 -8.99
C ARG A 44 -0.06 -11.60 -10.02
N HIS A 45 -1.18 -12.17 -9.65
CA HIS A 45 -2.30 -12.52 -10.54
C HIS A 45 -3.61 -11.96 -10.03
N ARG A 46 -4.56 -11.83 -10.91
CA ARG A 46 -5.87 -11.26 -10.58
C ARG A 46 -6.55 -11.98 -9.43
N HIS A 47 -6.47 -13.31 -9.37
CA HIS A 47 -7.12 -14.09 -8.32
C HIS A 47 -6.52 -13.81 -6.92
N ASP A 48 -5.34 -13.22 -6.84
CA ASP A 48 -4.75 -12.84 -5.56
C ASP A 48 -5.37 -11.59 -4.95
N LEU A 49 -6.19 -10.87 -5.72
CA LEU A 49 -6.93 -9.70 -5.24
C LEU A 49 -8.20 -10.17 -4.52
N TYR A 50 -8.02 -10.87 -3.40
CA TYR A 50 -9.09 -11.63 -2.76
C TYR A 50 -10.22 -10.79 -2.15
N LEU A 51 -10.00 -9.49 -1.90
CA LEU A 51 -11.02 -8.56 -1.40
C LEU A 51 -11.20 -7.37 -2.35
N LEU A 52 -11.02 -7.61 -3.64
CA LEU A 52 -11.11 -6.55 -4.64
C LEU A 52 -12.47 -5.84 -4.61
N GLU A 53 -13.54 -6.61 -4.50
CA GLU A 53 -14.90 -6.02 -4.48
C GLU A 53 -15.10 -5.09 -3.29
N LEU A 54 -14.54 -5.45 -2.14
CA LEU A 54 -14.61 -4.60 -0.94
C LEU A 54 -13.87 -3.29 -1.18
N ALA A 55 -12.66 -3.36 -1.73
CA ALA A 55 -11.86 -2.16 -1.98
C ALA A 55 -12.50 -1.28 -3.06
N GLN A 56 -13.11 -1.89 -4.06
CA GLN A 56 -13.86 -1.15 -5.09
C GLN A 56 -15.09 -0.47 -4.48
N HIS A 57 -15.77 -1.13 -3.54
CA HIS A 57 -16.89 -0.54 -2.82
C HIS A 57 -16.45 0.71 -2.04
N TRP A 58 -15.31 0.63 -1.33
CA TRP A 58 -14.76 1.79 -0.63
C TRP A 58 -14.51 2.96 -1.58
N ALA A 59 -13.97 2.67 -2.77
CA ALA A 59 -13.69 3.73 -3.74
C ALA A 59 -14.97 4.40 -4.25
N ARG A 60 -16.07 3.66 -4.32
CA ARG A 60 -17.38 4.23 -4.70
C ARG A 60 -17.99 5.04 -3.56
N GLU A 61 -17.82 4.60 -2.32
CA GLU A 61 -18.44 5.24 -1.15
C GLU A 61 -17.67 6.45 -0.65
N HIS A 62 -16.37 6.51 -0.87
CA HIS A 62 -15.51 7.54 -0.31
C HIS A 62 -14.78 8.30 -1.42
N PRO A 63 -15.23 9.52 -1.77
CA PRO A 63 -14.65 10.27 -2.89
C PRO A 63 -13.15 10.59 -2.72
N ASN A 64 -12.65 10.59 -1.49
CA ASN A 64 -11.25 10.86 -1.19
C ASN A 64 -10.37 9.60 -1.22
N PHE A 65 -10.96 8.43 -1.48
CA PHE A 65 -10.22 7.18 -1.56
C PHE A 65 -10.11 6.70 -3.01
N HIS A 66 -8.90 6.32 -3.42
CA HIS A 66 -8.62 5.85 -4.78
C HIS A 66 -7.89 4.52 -4.70
N LEU A 67 -8.32 3.57 -5.55
CA LEU A 67 -7.76 2.22 -5.59
C LEU A 67 -7.03 1.99 -6.90
N VAL A 68 -5.78 1.51 -6.80
CA VAL A 68 -4.97 1.15 -7.97
C VAL A 68 -4.42 -0.27 -7.78
N PRO A 69 -5.12 -1.30 -8.27
CA PRO A 69 -4.56 -2.65 -8.25
C PRO A 69 -3.48 -2.78 -9.32
N VAL A 70 -2.42 -3.54 -8.99
CA VAL A 70 -1.26 -3.70 -9.88
C VAL A 70 -0.89 -5.18 -9.93
N LEU A 71 -0.80 -5.75 -11.13
CA LEU A 71 -0.37 -7.14 -11.30
C LEU A 71 1.08 -7.19 -11.79
N SER A 72 1.93 -7.91 -11.04
CA SER A 72 3.34 -8.05 -11.41
C SER A 72 3.59 -9.18 -12.40
N HIS A 73 2.68 -10.16 -12.47
CA HIS A 73 2.83 -11.36 -13.30
C HIS A 73 1.54 -11.64 -14.07
N ALA A 74 0.93 -10.59 -14.63
CA ALA A 74 -0.30 -10.76 -15.40
C ALA A 74 -0.09 -11.75 -16.56
N SER A 75 -0.99 -12.70 -16.66
CA SER A 75 -1.00 -13.71 -17.73
C SER A 75 -2.25 -13.52 -18.57
N PRO A 76 -2.33 -14.17 -19.77
CA PRO A 76 -3.55 -14.05 -20.60
C PRO A 76 -4.82 -14.48 -19.88
N GLU A 77 -4.72 -15.45 -18.96
CA GLU A 77 -5.87 -15.94 -18.19
C GLU A 77 -6.43 -14.88 -17.25
N ASP A 78 -5.59 -13.94 -16.82
CA ASP A 78 -6.04 -12.84 -15.95
C ASP A 78 -6.97 -11.88 -16.69
N ALA A 79 -6.90 -11.82 -18.01
CA ALA A 79 -7.65 -10.85 -18.82
C ALA A 79 -7.54 -9.45 -18.23
N TRP A 80 -6.31 -9.04 -17.92
CA TRP A 80 -6.04 -7.83 -17.14
C TRP A 80 -5.76 -6.64 -18.04
N SER A 81 -6.55 -5.58 -17.88
CA SER A 81 -6.35 -4.31 -18.60
C SER A 81 -5.90 -3.19 -17.68
N GLY A 82 -5.68 -3.47 -16.38
CA GLY A 82 -5.23 -2.47 -15.42
C GLY A 82 -3.72 -2.32 -15.39
N ARG A 83 -3.23 -1.78 -14.27
CA ARG A 83 -1.80 -1.50 -14.12
C ARG A 83 -1.00 -2.78 -13.97
N ALA A 84 0.20 -2.80 -14.51
CA ALA A 84 1.10 -3.95 -14.47
C ALA A 84 2.49 -3.52 -14.05
N GLY A 85 3.25 -4.45 -13.47
CA GLY A 85 4.62 -4.22 -13.02
C GLY A 85 4.74 -4.26 -11.51
N LEU A 86 5.78 -3.65 -10.97
CA LEU A 86 6.01 -3.58 -9.54
C LEU A 86 5.16 -2.46 -8.92
N VAL A 87 4.53 -2.76 -7.80
CA VAL A 87 3.56 -1.86 -7.19
C VAL A 87 4.17 -0.51 -6.80
N HIS A 88 5.40 -0.51 -6.23
CA HIS A 88 6.01 0.74 -5.84
C HIS A 88 6.41 1.59 -7.06
N GLU A 89 6.75 0.95 -8.17
CA GLU A 89 7.05 1.68 -9.41
C GLU A 89 5.79 2.31 -10.01
N ALA A 90 4.67 1.62 -9.92
CA ALA A 90 3.39 2.18 -10.37
C ALA A 90 3.04 3.44 -9.57
N MET A 91 3.23 3.40 -8.26
CA MET A 91 2.99 4.57 -7.43
C MET A 91 3.92 5.72 -7.78
N LEU A 92 5.22 5.43 -7.99
CA LEU A 92 6.18 6.47 -8.34
C LEU A 92 5.96 7.07 -9.73
N ALA A 93 5.34 6.31 -10.63
CA ALA A 93 4.95 6.85 -11.93
C ALA A 93 3.87 7.92 -11.78
N ASP A 94 2.94 7.72 -10.85
CA ASP A 94 1.85 8.66 -10.61
C ASP A 94 2.28 9.78 -9.64
N PHE A 95 3.15 9.47 -8.69
CA PHE A 95 3.62 10.41 -7.66
C PHE A 95 5.14 10.41 -7.64
N PRO A 96 5.77 11.09 -8.59
CA PRO A 96 7.24 11.10 -8.67
C PRO A 96 7.94 11.91 -7.59
N ASP A 97 7.23 12.82 -6.93
CA ASP A 97 7.74 13.61 -5.82
C ASP A 97 6.88 13.33 -4.59
N LEU A 98 7.49 12.70 -3.58
CA LEU A 98 6.77 12.28 -2.38
C LEU A 98 6.90 13.28 -1.22
N SER A 99 7.54 14.42 -1.45
CA SER A 99 7.53 15.47 -0.43
C SER A 99 6.09 15.91 -0.17
N GLY A 100 5.74 16.10 1.09
CA GLY A 100 4.38 16.47 1.43
C GLY A 100 3.38 15.32 1.46
N HIS A 101 3.85 14.07 1.36
CA HIS A 101 3.00 12.89 1.45
C HIS A 101 3.38 12.04 2.66
N GLU A 102 2.44 11.21 3.10
CA GLU A 102 2.72 10.10 4.03
C GLU A 102 2.55 8.80 3.26
N VAL A 103 3.43 7.84 3.51
CA VAL A 103 3.39 6.56 2.83
C VAL A 103 3.41 5.43 3.86
N TYR A 104 2.49 4.47 3.69
CA TYR A 104 2.41 3.25 4.50
C TYR A 104 2.72 2.08 3.58
N VAL A 105 3.76 1.31 3.90
CA VAL A 105 4.18 0.15 3.11
C VAL A 105 3.92 -1.12 3.91
N CYS A 106 3.07 -1.99 3.40
CA CYS A 106 2.72 -3.25 4.07
C CYS A 106 2.92 -4.40 3.11
N GLY A 107 3.84 -5.29 3.41
CA GLY A 107 4.12 -6.42 2.54
C GLY A 107 5.29 -7.26 3.02
N SER A 108 5.87 -8.05 2.14
CA SER A 108 7.02 -8.87 2.49
C SER A 108 8.23 -8.00 2.84
N VAL A 109 9.17 -8.56 3.57
CA VAL A 109 10.43 -7.89 3.87
C VAL A 109 11.11 -7.43 2.59
N LYS A 110 11.12 -8.31 1.58
CA LYS A 110 11.74 -8.01 0.29
C LYS A 110 11.08 -6.80 -0.40
N MET A 111 9.76 -6.74 -0.35
CA MET A 111 9.00 -5.61 -0.93
C MET A 111 9.33 -4.32 -0.20
N VAL A 112 9.34 -4.34 1.14
CA VAL A 112 9.64 -3.16 1.94
C VAL A 112 11.08 -2.69 1.68
N GLU A 113 12.03 -3.62 1.63
CA GLU A 113 13.42 -3.29 1.36
C GLU A 113 13.63 -2.66 -0.02
N ALA A 114 12.84 -3.03 -0.99
CA ALA A 114 12.91 -2.43 -2.33
C ALA A 114 12.20 -1.07 -2.38
N ALA A 115 11.06 -0.95 -1.73
CA ALA A 115 10.20 0.22 -1.85
C ALA A 115 10.70 1.42 -1.03
N VAL A 116 11.06 1.19 0.23
CA VAL A 116 11.37 2.30 1.15
C VAL A 116 12.54 3.16 0.65
N PRO A 117 13.69 2.59 0.25
CA PRO A 117 14.78 3.43 -0.28
C PRO A 117 14.36 4.22 -1.52
N ALA A 118 13.53 3.62 -2.39
CA ALA A 118 13.06 4.30 -3.59
C ALA A 118 12.18 5.51 -3.23
N PHE A 119 11.35 5.38 -2.20
CA PHE A 119 10.50 6.47 -1.74
C PHE A 119 11.30 7.59 -1.11
N ILE A 120 12.28 7.26 -0.28
CA ILE A 120 13.16 8.25 0.33
C ILE A 120 13.92 9.03 -0.76
N ALA A 121 14.38 8.32 -1.80
CA ALA A 121 15.07 8.96 -2.93
C ALA A 121 14.16 9.94 -3.69
N ARG A 122 12.85 9.81 -3.55
CA ARG A 122 11.86 10.71 -4.20
C ARG A 122 11.33 11.76 -3.24
N GLY A 123 12.02 12.03 -2.14
CA GLY A 123 11.70 13.14 -1.25
C GLY A 123 10.79 12.82 -0.08
N LEU A 124 10.48 11.54 0.15
CA LEU A 124 9.68 11.16 1.32
C LEU A 124 10.50 11.39 2.59
N ALA A 125 9.92 12.12 3.55
CA ALA A 125 10.57 12.35 4.82
C ALA A 125 10.60 11.07 5.65
N ASP A 126 11.65 10.85 6.41
CA ASP A 126 11.80 9.65 7.24
C ASP A 126 10.63 9.47 8.21
N ASP A 127 10.16 10.54 8.82
CA ASP A 127 9.04 10.49 9.76
C ASP A 127 7.67 10.40 9.10
N ALA A 128 7.62 10.44 7.77
CA ALA A 128 6.40 10.27 6.99
C ALA A 128 6.34 8.89 6.32
N CYS A 129 7.31 8.02 6.58
CA CYS A 129 7.37 6.68 6.02
C CYS A 129 7.10 5.66 7.11
N PHE A 130 6.01 4.90 6.96
CA PHE A 130 5.60 3.87 7.90
C PHE A 130 5.57 2.54 7.17
N PHE A 131 5.99 1.47 7.83
CA PHE A 131 5.98 0.17 7.18
C PHE A 131 5.72 -0.97 8.17
N ASP A 132 5.20 -2.06 7.61
CA ASP A 132 4.97 -3.30 8.34
C ASP A 132 5.41 -4.44 7.41
N ALA A 133 6.44 -5.17 7.80
CA ALA A 133 7.04 -6.18 6.97
C ALA A 133 6.72 -7.58 7.50
N PHE A 134 6.37 -8.50 6.59
CA PHE A 134 5.98 -9.85 6.93
C PHE A 134 6.92 -10.85 6.25
N VAL A 135 7.19 -11.96 6.95
CA VAL A 135 7.83 -13.10 6.29
C VAL A 135 6.76 -14.02 5.73
N PRO A 136 7.06 -14.75 4.64
CA PRO A 136 6.11 -15.72 4.09
C PRO A 136 5.71 -16.75 5.11
N SER A 137 4.50 -17.31 4.96
CA SER A 137 3.99 -18.40 5.78
C SER A 137 4.99 -19.57 5.76
N GLY A 138 5.30 -20.11 6.95
CA GLY A 138 6.30 -21.14 7.10
C GLY A 138 7.72 -20.64 7.31
N GLY A 139 7.96 -19.34 7.14
CA GLY A 139 9.24 -18.73 7.45
C GLY A 139 9.32 -18.31 8.90
N LYS A 140 10.54 -18.03 9.36
CA LYS A 140 10.73 -17.48 10.70
C LYS A 140 10.37 -16.01 10.70
N GLN A 141 9.60 -15.60 11.69
CA GLN A 141 9.32 -14.19 11.91
C GLN A 141 10.61 -13.47 12.32
N PRO A 142 10.90 -12.30 11.75
CA PRO A 142 11.98 -11.48 12.25
C PRO A 142 11.69 -11.04 13.67
N GLU A 143 12.76 -10.81 14.44
CA GLU A 143 12.60 -10.21 15.75
C GLU A 143 12.01 -8.81 15.61
N PRO A 144 11.01 -8.46 16.43
CA PRO A 144 10.51 -7.09 16.41
C PRO A 144 11.59 -6.10 16.83
N ASP A 145 11.70 -5.02 16.10
CA ASP A 145 12.63 -3.96 16.47
C ASP A 145 11.97 -2.59 16.26
N ALA A 146 12.69 -1.54 16.65
CA ALA A 146 12.16 -0.19 16.62
C ALA A 146 11.92 0.33 15.20
N GLY A 147 12.52 -0.31 14.19
CA GLY A 147 12.36 0.08 12.80
C GLY A 147 11.17 -0.54 12.10
N GLN A 148 10.46 -1.44 12.74
CA GLN A 148 9.34 -2.19 12.16
C GLN A 148 8.04 -1.90 12.90
N GLY A 149 6.93 -2.18 12.22
CA GLY A 149 5.64 -2.09 12.86
C GLY A 149 5.21 -0.69 13.24
N ARG A 150 5.56 0.28 12.45
CA ARG A 150 5.23 1.68 12.71
C ARG A 150 3.86 2.10 12.20
N VAL A 151 3.19 1.20 11.58
CA VAL A 151 1.87 1.41 10.99
C VAL A 151 0.76 1.50 12.03
#